data_9974455d66a63aae782af76bd97d067f
#
_entry.id   9974455d66a63aae782af76bd97d067f
#
_cell.length_a   1.000
_cell.length_b   1.000
_cell.length_c   1.000
_cell.angle_alpha   90.00
_cell.angle_beta   90.00
_cell.angle_gamma   90.00
#
_symmetry.space_group_name_H-M   'P 1'
#
loop_
_entity.id
_entity.type
_entity.pdbx_description
1 polymer ?
#
loop_
_entity_poly.entity_id
_entity_poly.type
_entity_poly.pdbx_seq_one_letter_code
_entity_poly.pdbx_strand_id
1 'polypeptide(L)'
;YRRDDVRKYGNQFSELLVDHKLLLPTIEEEDSMEYIKKYSDTYVQYADALSKIQVPRSISEDHLYFINNLYKISVALVTLAEINNDPIFSVLILNQYNQARDAQPKILINIANYFELNDIIFSENETGIMWNNF
;
A
#
# COMPACT_ATOMS: atom_id res chain seq x y z
N TYR A 1 -14.96 -18.17 7.79
CA TYR A 1 -13.68 -17.85 8.39
C TYR A 1 -13.81 -17.71 9.89
N ARG A 2 -12.78 -18.19 10.58
CA ARG A 2 -12.69 -18.00 12.02
C ARG A 2 -12.34 -16.54 12.31
N ARG A 3 -12.97 -15.96 13.34
CA ARG A 3 -12.66 -14.59 13.77
C ARG A 3 -11.19 -14.42 14.11
N ASP A 4 -10.55 -15.46 14.63
CA ASP A 4 -9.12 -15.44 14.95
C ASP A 4 -8.25 -15.25 13.71
N ASP A 5 -8.62 -15.87 12.59
CA ASP A 5 -7.89 -15.74 11.33
C ASP A 5 -8.02 -14.33 10.76
N VAL A 6 -9.20 -13.73 10.89
CA VAL A 6 -9.45 -12.34 10.44
C VAL A 6 -8.64 -11.36 11.30
N ARG A 7 -8.64 -11.57 12.62
CA ARG A 7 -7.87 -10.74 13.55
C ARG A 7 -6.38 -10.84 13.27
N LYS A 8 -5.88 -12.05 13.07
CA LYS A 8 -4.48 -12.31 12.73
C LYS A 8 -4.08 -11.59 11.45
N TYR A 9 -4.93 -11.66 10.43
CA TYR A 9 -4.71 -10.95 9.17
C TYR A 9 -4.55 -9.44 9.40
N GLY A 10 -5.46 -8.82 10.14
CA GLY A 10 -5.40 -7.39 10.44
C GLY A 10 -4.13 -7.01 11.20
N ASN A 11 -3.73 -7.82 12.18
CA ASN A 11 -2.50 -7.57 12.95
C ASN A 11 -1.26 -7.71 12.07
N GLN A 12 -1.18 -8.73 11.24
CA GLN A 12 -0.04 -8.93 10.34
C GLN A 12 0.08 -7.83 9.29
N PHE A 13 -1.04 -7.42 8.74
CA PHE A 13 -1.08 -6.34 7.75
C PHE A 13 -0.57 -5.03 8.36
N SER A 14 -1.09 -4.65 9.52
CA SER A 14 -0.69 -3.39 10.17
C SER A 14 0.75 -3.42 10.66
N GLU A 15 1.25 -4.56 11.10
CA GLU A 15 2.66 -4.72 11.47
C GLU A 15 3.58 -4.40 10.29
N LEU A 16 3.25 -4.90 9.10
CA LEU A 16 4.01 -4.61 7.88
C LEU A 16 3.94 -3.12 7.51
N LEU A 17 2.79 -2.46 7.71
CA LEU A 17 2.65 -1.02 7.49
C LEU A 17 3.60 -0.22 8.37
N VAL A 18 3.70 -0.59 9.64
CA VAL A 18 4.58 0.08 10.61
C VAL A 18 6.05 -0.19 10.29
N ASP A 19 6.41 -1.45 10.02
CA ASP A 19 7.80 -1.86 9.79
C ASP A 19 8.40 -1.20 8.54
N HIS A 20 7.61 -1.06 7.49
CA HIS A 20 8.09 -0.48 6.23
C HIS A 20 7.90 1.04 6.16
N LYS A 21 7.26 1.65 7.17
CA LYS A 21 7.02 3.10 7.24
C LYS A 21 6.59 3.66 5.90
N LEU A 22 5.51 3.14 5.36
CA LEU A 22 5.05 3.48 4.03
C LEU A 22 4.61 4.95 3.97
N LEU A 23 5.53 5.81 3.59
CA LEU A 23 5.26 7.22 3.34
C LEU A 23 4.83 7.37 1.89
N LEU A 24 3.80 8.18 1.65
CA LEU A 24 3.36 8.56 0.32
C LEU A 24 4.00 9.92 -0.01
N PRO A 25 5.24 9.94 -0.53
CA PRO A 25 5.92 11.20 -0.76
C PRO A 25 5.29 11.95 -1.92
N THR A 26 5.36 13.28 -1.85
CA THR A 26 5.13 14.12 -3.00
C THR A 26 6.43 14.11 -3.82
N ILE A 27 6.35 13.65 -5.08
CA ILE A 27 7.50 13.63 -5.98
C ILE A 27 7.62 15.00 -6.63
N GLU A 28 8.77 15.65 -6.47
CA GLU A 28 9.10 16.93 -7.05
C GLU A 28 10.19 16.78 -8.12
N GLU A 29 10.27 17.74 -9.05
CA GLU A 29 11.24 17.71 -10.15
C GLU A 29 12.69 17.65 -9.68
N GLU A 30 12.98 18.24 -8.53
CA GLU A 30 14.31 18.29 -7.92
C GLU A 30 14.72 17.00 -7.21
N ASP A 31 13.80 16.05 -7.09
CA ASP A 31 14.13 14.77 -6.45
C ASP A 31 15.12 13.99 -7.31
N SER A 32 16.18 13.48 -6.66
CA SER A 32 17.19 12.72 -7.38
C SER A 32 16.66 11.36 -7.83
N MET A 33 17.25 10.85 -8.92
CA MET A 33 16.94 9.52 -9.44
C MET A 33 17.13 8.43 -8.40
N GLU A 34 18.19 8.53 -7.57
CA GLU A 34 18.46 7.58 -6.49
C GLU A 34 17.36 7.58 -5.43
N TYR A 35 16.89 8.77 -5.07
CA TYR A 35 15.81 8.94 -4.11
C TYR A 35 14.52 8.29 -4.59
N ILE A 36 14.16 8.54 -5.84
CA ILE A 36 12.95 7.96 -6.47
C ILE A 36 13.05 6.44 -6.54
N LYS A 37 14.21 5.91 -6.93
CA LYS A 37 14.43 4.46 -6.99
C LYS A 37 14.34 3.80 -5.61
N LYS A 38 14.85 4.47 -4.58
CA LYS A 38 14.75 3.99 -3.20
C LYS A 38 13.30 3.86 -2.76
N TYR A 39 12.44 4.84 -3.09
CA TYR A 39 11.01 4.74 -2.83
C TYR A 39 10.39 3.59 -3.58
N SER A 40 10.71 3.42 -4.86
CA SER A 40 10.24 2.30 -5.66
C SER A 40 10.55 0.96 -5.00
N ASP A 41 11.79 0.77 -4.54
CA ASP A 41 12.22 -0.45 -3.86
C ASP A 41 11.42 -0.70 -2.58
N THR A 42 11.12 0.35 -1.82
CA THR A 42 10.31 0.25 -0.60
C THR A 42 8.91 -0.28 -0.91
N TYR A 43 8.27 0.21 -1.97
CA TYR A 43 6.95 -0.26 -2.38
C TYR A 43 6.98 -1.72 -2.82
N VAL A 44 8.02 -2.14 -3.56
CA VAL A 44 8.18 -3.55 -3.96
C VAL A 44 8.34 -4.44 -2.74
N GLN A 45 9.21 -4.07 -1.80
CA GLN A 45 9.44 -4.85 -0.58
C GLN A 45 8.15 -5.01 0.21
N TYR A 46 7.37 -3.94 0.32
CA TYR A 46 6.11 -3.96 1.02
C TYR A 46 5.08 -4.86 0.32
N ALA A 47 4.95 -4.73 -1.00
CA ALA A 47 4.06 -5.58 -1.79
C ALA A 47 4.44 -7.06 -1.67
N ASP A 48 5.73 -7.37 -1.75
CA ASP A 48 6.23 -8.74 -1.60
C ASP A 48 5.93 -9.31 -0.21
N ALA A 49 6.12 -8.52 0.84
CA ALA A 49 5.82 -8.95 2.20
C ALA A 49 4.32 -9.23 2.39
N LEU A 50 3.45 -8.35 1.88
CA LEU A 50 2.01 -8.54 1.94
C LEU A 50 1.53 -9.76 1.15
N SER A 51 2.22 -10.10 0.07
CA SER A 51 1.88 -11.28 -0.75
C SER A 51 2.11 -12.60 -0.02
N LYS A 52 2.90 -12.58 1.05
CA LYS A 52 3.29 -13.78 1.81
C LYS A 52 2.42 -14.04 3.04
N ILE A 53 1.61 -13.09 3.46
CA ILE A 53 0.74 -13.31 4.61
C ILE A 53 -0.49 -14.10 4.20
N GLN A 54 -1.05 -14.82 5.16
CA GLN A 54 -2.28 -15.59 4.95
C GLN A 54 -3.47 -14.63 4.95
N VAL A 55 -4.29 -14.68 3.89
CA VAL A 55 -5.39 -13.75 3.66
C VAL A 55 -6.71 -14.51 3.68
N PRO A 56 -7.70 -14.09 4.49
CA PRO A 56 -9.04 -14.65 4.40
C PRO A 56 -9.62 -14.46 2.99
N ARG A 57 -10.27 -15.50 2.47
CA ARG A 57 -10.82 -15.47 1.10
C ARG A 57 -11.76 -14.29 0.88
N SER A 58 -12.56 -13.93 1.87
CA SER A 58 -13.56 -12.88 1.77
C SER A 58 -12.99 -11.48 1.57
N ILE A 59 -11.70 -11.25 1.86
CA ILE A 59 -11.02 -9.97 1.65
C ILE A 59 -9.91 -10.07 0.59
N SER A 60 -9.77 -11.23 -0.06
CA SER A 60 -8.65 -11.49 -0.95
C SER A 60 -8.58 -10.56 -2.16
N GLU A 61 -9.72 -10.14 -2.70
CA GLU A 61 -9.75 -9.22 -3.84
C GLU A 61 -9.21 -7.84 -3.46
N ASP A 62 -9.66 -7.29 -2.34
CA ASP A 62 -9.18 -5.99 -1.87
C ASP A 62 -7.71 -6.05 -1.49
N HIS A 63 -7.29 -7.15 -0.87
CA HIS A 63 -5.88 -7.37 -0.53
C HIS A 63 -5.01 -7.40 -1.79
N LEU A 64 -5.42 -8.15 -2.80
CA LEU A 64 -4.70 -8.22 -4.08
C LEU A 64 -4.71 -6.87 -4.80
N TYR A 65 -5.83 -6.16 -4.74
CA TYR A 65 -5.92 -4.81 -5.32
C TYR A 65 -4.90 -3.87 -4.67
N PHE A 66 -4.74 -3.94 -3.36
CA PHE A 66 -3.75 -3.14 -2.63
C PHE A 66 -2.32 -3.49 -3.07
N ILE A 67 -1.99 -4.78 -3.14
CA ILE A 67 -0.67 -5.23 -3.61
C ILE A 67 -0.39 -4.74 -5.02
N ASN A 68 -1.33 -4.92 -5.93
CA ASN A 68 -1.17 -4.49 -7.33
C ASN A 68 -1.00 -2.97 -7.42
N ASN A 69 -1.69 -2.23 -6.56
CA ASN A 69 -1.55 -0.78 -6.50
C ASN A 69 -0.15 -0.36 -6.05
N LEU A 70 0.43 -1.06 -5.09
CA LEU A 70 1.82 -0.82 -4.66
C LEU A 70 2.80 -1.07 -5.81
N TYR A 71 2.62 -2.13 -6.58
CA TYR A 71 3.45 -2.40 -7.76
C TYR A 71 3.29 -1.31 -8.83
N LYS A 72 2.07 -0.82 -9.05
CA LYS A 72 1.84 0.29 -9.98
C LYS A 72 2.59 1.55 -9.57
N ILE A 73 2.59 1.87 -8.27
CA ILE A 73 3.35 2.99 -7.73
C ILE A 73 4.84 2.79 -7.99
N SER A 74 5.35 1.59 -7.70
CA SER A 74 6.76 1.26 -7.93
C SER A 74 7.16 1.42 -9.39
N VAL A 75 6.38 0.87 -10.31
CA VAL A 75 6.65 0.97 -11.76
C VAL A 75 6.62 2.42 -12.22
N ALA A 76 5.66 3.20 -11.76
CA ALA A 76 5.58 4.62 -12.11
C ALA A 76 6.82 5.39 -11.62
N LEU A 77 7.29 5.10 -10.40
CA LEU A 77 8.47 5.75 -9.85
C LEU A 77 9.75 5.39 -10.63
N VAL A 78 9.94 4.12 -10.96
CA VAL A 78 11.09 3.69 -11.78
C VAL A 78 11.05 4.37 -13.14
N THR A 79 9.88 4.41 -13.76
CA THR A 79 9.70 5.02 -15.08
C THR A 79 10.02 6.51 -15.02
N LEU A 80 9.54 7.23 -13.99
CA LEU A 80 9.88 8.64 -13.79
C LEU A 80 11.38 8.85 -13.65
N ALA A 81 12.06 7.97 -12.91
CA ALA A 81 13.51 8.06 -12.70
C ALA A 81 14.31 7.84 -13.99
N GLU A 82 13.79 7.09 -14.95
CA GLU A 82 14.47 6.70 -16.18
C GLU A 82 14.10 7.59 -17.39
N ILE A 83 13.09 8.45 -17.24
CA ILE A 83 12.69 9.34 -18.32
C ILE A 83 13.73 10.46 -18.50
N ASN A 84 14.34 10.52 -19.69
CA ASN A 84 15.31 11.54 -20.04
C ASN A 84 14.59 12.74 -20.66
N ASN A 85 14.12 13.68 -19.84
CA ASN A 85 13.63 15.00 -20.27
C ASN A 85 12.50 14.98 -21.34
N ASP A 86 11.63 13.97 -21.30
CA ASP A 86 10.42 13.99 -22.13
C ASP A 86 9.26 14.56 -21.30
N PRO A 87 8.91 15.86 -21.47
CA PRO A 87 7.92 16.48 -20.59
C PRO A 87 6.51 15.92 -20.76
N ILE A 88 6.14 15.47 -21.96
CA ILE A 88 4.81 14.89 -22.21
C ILE A 88 4.69 13.54 -21.53
N PHE A 89 5.68 12.68 -21.71
CA PHE A 89 5.68 11.34 -21.10
C PHE A 89 5.77 11.43 -19.59
N SER A 90 6.57 12.36 -19.05
CA SER A 90 6.68 12.60 -17.60
C SER A 90 5.34 12.99 -16.99
N VAL A 91 4.55 13.83 -17.64
CA VAL A 91 3.22 14.22 -17.17
C VAL A 91 2.28 13.02 -17.11
N LEU A 92 2.30 12.17 -18.14
CA LEU A 92 1.48 10.96 -18.16
C LEU A 92 1.82 10.01 -17.03
N ILE A 93 3.10 9.76 -16.79
CA ILE A 93 3.55 8.88 -15.72
C ILE A 93 3.26 9.48 -14.34
N LEU A 94 3.45 10.78 -14.17
CA LEU A 94 3.13 11.46 -12.93
C LEU A 94 1.63 11.35 -12.60
N ASN A 95 0.78 11.47 -13.62
CA ASN A 95 -0.66 11.27 -13.44
C ASN A 95 -0.99 9.85 -13.00
N GLN A 96 -0.34 8.85 -13.58
CA GLN A 96 -0.51 7.44 -13.16
C GLN A 96 -0.07 7.23 -11.73
N TYR A 97 1.07 7.81 -11.34
CA TYR A 97 1.56 7.76 -9.96
C TYR A 97 0.53 8.38 -9.00
N ASN A 98 0.03 9.57 -9.32
CA ASN A 98 -0.92 10.29 -8.48
C ASN A 98 -2.24 9.51 -8.33
N GLN A 99 -2.73 8.90 -9.42
CA GLN A 99 -3.94 8.07 -9.37
C GLN A 99 -3.76 6.86 -8.46
N ALA A 100 -2.64 6.18 -8.56
CA ALA A 100 -2.34 5.02 -7.70
C ALA A 100 -2.17 5.44 -6.24
N ARG A 101 -1.48 6.54 -5.99
CA ARG A 101 -1.31 7.10 -4.65
C ARG A 101 -2.66 7.45 -4.03
N ASP A 102 -3.55 8.09 -4.79
CA ASP A 102 -4.85 8.53 -4.29
C ASP A 102 -5.82 7.36 -4.09
N ALA A 103 -5.64 6.26 -4.82
CA ALA A 103 -6.44 5.05 -4.64
C ALA A 103 -6.11 4.32 -3.34
N GLN A 104 -4.90 4.45 -2.82
CA GLN A 104 -4.41 3.67 -1.69
C GLN A 104 -5.22 3.87 -0.41
N PRO A 105 -5.54 5.10 0.04
CA PRO A 105 -6.39 5.28 1.22
C PRO A 105 -7.78 4.67 1.07
N LYS A 106 -8.35 4.71 -0.13
CA LYS A 106 -9.68 4.15 -0.41
C LYS A 106 -9.68 2.63 -0.26
N ILE A 107 -8.62 1.96 -0.72
CA ILE A 107 -8.46 0.52 -0.57
C ILE A 107 -8.32 0.16 0.92
N LEU A 108 -7.54 0.92 1.66
CA LEU A 108 -7.37 0.71 3.10
C LEU A 108 -8.67 0.90 3.88
N ILE A 109 -9.50 1.87 3.48
CA ILE A 109 -10.82 2.07 4.07
C ILE A 109 -11.71 0.84 3.82
N ASN A 110 -11.67 0.26 2.62
CA ASN A 110 -12.43 -0.95 2.31
C ASN A 110 -11.98 -2.12 3.18
N ILE A 111 -10.68 -2.26 3.41
CA ILE A 111 -10.15 -3.29 4.28
C ILE A 111 -10.56 -3.04 5.75
N ALA A 112 -10.51 -1.79 6.20
CA ALA A 112 -10.96 -1.43 7.54
C ALA A 112 -12.44 -1.76 7.75
N ASN A 113 -13.27 -1.48 6.75
CA ASN A 113 -14.70 -1.81 6.79
C ASN A 113 -14.95 -3.31 6.88
N TYR A 114 -14.08 -4.11 6.30
CA TYR A 114 -14.17 -5.57 6.41
C TYR A 114 -14.06 -6.03 7.87
N PHE A 115 -13.17 -5.43 8.65
CA PHE A 115 -13.06 -5.76 10.07
C PHE A 115 -14.31 -5.35 10.83
N GLU A 116 -14.84 -4.17 10.57
CA GLU A 116 -16.07 -3.69 11.18
C GLU A 116 -17.24 -4.60 10.87
N LEU A 117 -17.40 -5.01 9.62
CA LEU A 117 -18.48 -5.91 9.18
C LEU A 117 -18.37 -7.30 9.81
N ASN A 118 -17.19 -7.71 10.23
CA ASN A 118 -16.95 -8.99 10.90
C ASN A 118 -16.89 -8.87 12.43
N ASP A 119 -17.30 -7.73 12.97
CA ASP A 119 -17.31 -7.44 14.41
C ASP A 119 -15.93 -7.61 15.06
N ILE A 120 -14.87 -7.27 14.31
CA ILE A 120 -13.50 -7.29 14.81
C ILE A 120 -13.13 -5.90 15.29
N ILE A 121 -12.90 -5.78 16.60
CA ILE A 121 -12.38 -4.57 17.23
C ILE A 121 -11.03 -4.93 17.83
N PHE A 122 -9.99 -4.20 17.41
CA PHE A 122 -8.63 -4.44 17.89
C PHE A 122 -8.40 -3.74 19.23
N SER A 123 -7.70 -4.41 20.14
CA SER A 123 -7.34 -3.84 21.43
C SER A 123 -6.12 -2.93 21.32
N GLU A 124 -5.89 -2.10 22.34
CA GLU A 124 -4.73 -1.19 22.40
C GLU A 124 -3.39 -1.94 22.35
N ASN A 125 -3.37 -3.21 22.73
CA ASN A 125 -2.16 -4.03 22.73
C ASN A 125 -1.90 -4.71 21.39
N GLU A 126 -2.82 -4.61 20.45
CA GLU A 126 -2.69 -5.23 19.13
C GLU A 126 -2.16 -4.25 18.11
N THR A 127 -1.28 -4.72 17.20
CA THR A 127 -0.78 -3.91 16.08
C THR A 127 -1.89 -3.48 15.14
N GLY A 128 -2.98 -4.24 15.08
CA GLY A 128 -4.16 -3.91 14.28
C GLY A 128 -5.02 -2.78 14.80
N ILE A 129 -4.67 -2.16 15.93
CA ILE A 129 -5.47 -1.06 16.53
C ILE A 129 -5.76 0.06 15.54
N MET A 130 -4.86 0.33 14.61
CA MET A 130 -5.04 1.36 13.59
C MET A 130 -6.33 1.17 12.76
N TRP A 131 -6.76 -0.08 12.56
CA TRP A 131 -7.95 -0.37 11.74
C TRP A 131 -9.24 0.16 12.36
N ASN A 132 -9.27 0.37 13.68
CA ASN A 132 -10.45 0.90 14.36
C ASN A 132 -10.74 2.36 14.02
N ASN A 133 -9.76 3.08 13.47
CA ASN A 133 -9.82 4.55 13.27
C ASN A 133 -9.89 4.98 11.80
N PHE A 134 -10.19 4.08 10.91
CA PHE A 134 -10.37 4.43 9.50
C PHE A 134 -11.74 4.99 9.22
#